data_169f04002bef9511201ee5b0cd0a5395
#
_entry.id   169f04002bef9511201ee5b0cd0a5395
#
_cell.length_a   1.000
_cell.length_b   1.000
_cell.length_c   1.000
_cell.angle_alpha   90.00
_cell.angle_beta   90.00
_cell.angle_gamma   90.00
#
_symmetry.space_group_name_H-M   'P 1'
#
loop_
_entity.id
_entity.type
_entity.pdbx_description
1 polymer ?
#
loop_
_entity_poly.entity_id
_entity_poly.type
_entity_poly.pdbx_seq_one_letter_code
_entity_poly.pdbx_strand_id
1 'polypeptide(L)'
;MKFGRFEQQGRTFYGIVEGDQVSELEGSIFGSYKSTPKKHALASVRTLVPCLPANFYCAGLNYAAHIEWANRRTGGNRKPPEKADIGYRSANALTATGEAIVIPADSPGPVQFEGELVAVIGKTARNLSEKDALSCVLGYTLGNDVSERTWQKQDRTLWRAKNCDSFKPMGPFIATGIDPMKLTVTIKVNGATAAEYGTDKMLFSAQHYISQISKYMTLQPGDVVWLGTDGATEPDLKDGDIVEVIQKDIGVLRNPVKRARA
;
A
#
# COMPACT_ATOMS: atom_id res chain seq x y z
N MET A 1 -17.58 -0.97 5.02
CA MET A 1 -17.69 -2.18 4.16
C MET A 1 -16.28 -2.55 3.73
N LYS A 2 -15.97 -3.85 3.58
CA LYS A 2 -14.64 -4.31 3.10
C LYS A 2 -14.81 -5.09 1.81
N PHE A 3 -14.14 -4.66 0.74
CA PHE A 3 -14.06 -5.39 -0.51
C PHE A 3 -12.74 -6.15 -0.60
N GLY A 4 -12.79 -7.38 -1.06
CA GLY A 4 -11.62 -8.18 -1.40
C GLY A 4 -11.71 -8.74 -2.81
N ARG A 5 -10.54 -9.07 -3.37
CA ARG A 5 -10.42 -9.81 -4.62
C ARG A 5 -9.86 -11.18 -4.29
N PHE A 6 -10.52 -12.22 -4.77
CA PHE A 6 -10.27 -13.61 -4.36
C PHE A 6 -10.10 -14.52 -5.56
N GLU A 7 -9.42 -15.63 -5.33
CA GLU A 7 -9.35 -16.75 -6.28
C GLU A 7 -9.77 -18.04 -5.57
N GLN A 8 -10.60 -18.82 -6.26
CA GLN A 8 -10.97 -20.16 -5.86
C GLN A 8 -11.12 -21.04 -7.10
N GLN A 9 -10.41 -22.17 -7.13
CA GLN A 9 -10.45 -23.15 -8.24
C GLN A 9 -10.16 -22.49 -9.62
N GLY A 10 -9.19 -21.58 -9.67
CA GLY A 10 -8.80 -20.87 -10.90
C GLY A 10 -9.73 -19.73 -11.31
N ARG A 11 -10.82 -19.48 -10.60
CA ARG A 11 -11.76 -18.39 -10.86
C ARG A 11 -11.51 -17.21 -9.93
N THR A 12 -11.35 -16.03 -10.50
CA THR A 12 -11.22 -14.77 -9.76
C THR A 12 -12.57 -14.08 -9.61
N PHE A 13 -12.84 -13.52 -8.43
CA PHE A 13 -14.06 -12.76 -8.14
C PHE A 13 -13.81 -11.68 -7.08
N TYR A 14 -14.70 -10.69 -7.03
CA TYR A 14 -14.77 -9.75 -5.91
C TYR A 14 -15.79 -10.22 -4.87
N GLY A 15 -15.57 -9.86 -3.62
CA GLY A 15 -16.49 -10.17 -2.53
C GLY A 15 -16.47 -9.12 -1.43
N ILE A 16 -17.57 -9.07 -0.66
CA ILE A 16 -17.66 -8.32 0.59
C ILE A 16 -17.24 -9.24 1.73
N VAL A 17 -16.31 -8.74 2.55
CA VAL A 17 -15.78 -9.47 3.71
C VAL A 17 -16.50 -9.04 4.98
N GLU A 18 -17.10 -10.01 5.67
CA GLU A 18 -17.78 -9.85 6.97
C GLU A 18 -17.32 -10.97 7.91
N GLY A 19 -16.52 -10.61 8.92
CA GLY A 19 -15.88 -11.58 9.79
C GLY A 19 -14.98 -12.54 9.01
N ASP A 20 -15.27 -13.83 9.09
CA ASP A 20 -14.57 -14.92 8.41
C ASP A 20 -15.26 -15.37 7.11
N GLN A 21 -16.24 -14.62 6.62
CA GLN A 21 -17.00 -14.92 5.41
C GLN A 21 -16.78 -13.89 4.30
N VAL A 22 -16.88 -14.38 3.07
CA VAL A 22 -16.84 -13.60 1.82
C VAL A 22 -18.16 -13.82 1.08
N SER A 23 -18.95 -12.76 0.91
CA SER A 23 -20.12 -12.74 0.04
C SER A 23 -19.68 -12.38 -1.37
N GLU A 24 -19.82 -13.32 -2.33
CA GLU A 24 -19.40 -13.12 -3.71
C GLU A 24 -20.23 -12.05 -4.40
N LEU A 25 -19.56 -11.22 -5.22
CA LEU A 25 -20.17 -10.17 -6.02
C LEU A 25 -20.16 -10.55 -7.51
N GLU A 26 -21.21 -10.18 -8.20
CA GLU A 26 -21.28 -10.12 -9.66
C GLU A 26 -21.19 -8.67 -10.11
N GLY A 27 -20.37 -8.38 -11.13
CA GLY A 27 -20.10 -7.04 -11.61
C GLY A 27 -18.75 -6.50 -11.11
N SER A 28 -18.64 -5.19 -10.99
CA SER A 28 -17.39 -4.52 -10.64
C SER A 28 -17.56 -3.60 -9.43
N ILE A 29 -16.65 -3.68 -8.46
CA ILE A 29 -16.60 -2.75 -7.32
C ILE A 29 -16.28 -1.30 -7.75
N PHE A 30 -15.79 -1.11 -8.96
CA PHE A 30 -15.55 0.21 -9.59
C PHE A 30 -16.71 0.70 -10.44
N GLY A 31 -17.82 0.00 -10.47
CA GLY A 31 -19.02 0.33 -11.22
C GLY A 31 -20.27 -0.17 -10.51
N SER A 32 -21.11 -0.89 -11.21
CA SER A 32 -22.27 -1.55 -10.61
C SER A 32 -21.93 -2.99 -10.22
N TYR A 33 -22.38 -3.39 -9.04
CA TYR A 33 -22.30 -4.76 -8.55
C TYR A 33 -23.56 -5.15 -7.80
N LYS A 34 -23.79 -6.45 -7.68
CA LYS A 34 -24.81 -7.02 -6.83
C LYS A 34 -24.25 -8.21 -6.07
N SER A 35 -24.73 -8.44 -4.85
CA SER A 35 -24.39 -9.63 -4.08
C SER A 35 -25.05 -10.86 -4.72
N THR A 36 -24.30 -11.96 -4.80
CA THR A 36 -24.84 -13.26 -5.19
C THR A 36 -25.20 -14.07 -3.93
N PRO A 37 -25.97 -15.16 -4.05
CA PRO A 37 -26.23 -16.06 -2.92
C PRO A 37 -24.99 -16.85 -2.47
N LYS A 38 -23.87 -16.81 -3.21
CA LYS A 38 -22.67 -17.57 -2.92
C LYS A 38 -21.88 -16.92 -1.78
N LYS A 39 -21.56 -17.74 -0.78
CA LYS A 39 -20.70 -17.37 0.34
C LYS A 39 -19.55 -18.36 0.46
N HIS A 40 -18.40 -17.85 0.85
CA HIS A 40 -17.18 -18.63 1.03
C HIS A 40 -16.61 -18.34 2.41
N ALA A 41 -16.05 -19.35 3.06
CA ALA A 41 -15.19 -19.10 4.22
C ALA A 41 -13.94 -18.36 3.73
N LEU A 42 -13.52 -17.29 4.40
CA LEU A 42 -12.34 -16.51 4.02
C LEU A 42 -11.07 -17.39 3.95
N ALA A 43 -10.97 -18.38 4.84
CA ALA A 43 -9.87 -19.35 4.83
C ALA A 43 -9.88 -20.33 3.66
N SER A 44 -10.99 -20.45 2.90
CA SER A 44 -11.14 -21.36 1.75
C SER A 44 -10.83 -20.71 0.39
N VAL A 45 -10.53 -19.42 0.39
CA VAL A 45 -10.22 -18.65 -0.81
C VAL A 45 -8.83 -18.03 -0.71
N ARG A 46 -8.13 -17.90 -1.83
CA ARG A 46 -6.88 -17.15 -1.88
C ARG A 46 -7.19 -15.67 -2.02
N THR A 47 -6.70 -14.87 -1.08
CA THR A 47 -6.81 -13.42 -1.16
C THR A 47 -5.77 -12.89 -2.14
N LEU A 48 -6.21 -12.13 -3.11
CA LEU A 48 -5.38 -11.50 -4.15
C LEU A 48 -5.14 -10.02 -3.83
N VAL A 49 -4.23 -9.39 -4.55
CA VAL A 49 -4.12 -7.93 -4.57
C VAL A 49 -5.50 -7.33 -4.87
N PRO A 50 -6.03 -6.42 -4.04
CA PRO A 50 -7.45 -6.04 -4.10
C PRO A 50 -7.83 -5.28 -5.38
N CYS A 51 -6.87 -4.63 -6.05
CA CYS A 51 -7.04 -4.07 -7.39
C CYS A 51 -5.71 -4.05 -8.14
N LEU A 52 -5.78 -4.04 -9.47
CA LEU A 52 -4.62 -3.93 -10.35
C LEU A 52 -4.64 -2.53 -10.98
N PRO A 53 -3.84 -1.59 -10.47
CA PRO A 53 -3.88 -0.20 -10.93
C PRO A 53 -3.30 -0.04 -12.33
N ALA A 54 -3.92 0.80 -13.16
CA ALA A 54 -3.32 1.29 -14.39
C ALA A 54 -2.24 2.35 -14.09
N ASN A 55 -2.50 3.20 -13.08
CA ASN A 55 -1.53 4.16 -12.58
C ASN A 55 -1.28 3.94 -11.09
N PHE A 56 -0.01 3.81 -10.75
CA PHE A 56 0.44 3.57 -9.39
C PHE A 56 1.22 4.78 -8.89
N TYR A 57 0.52 5.74 -8.28
CA TYR A 57 1.12 6.92 -7.68
C TYR A 57 1.60 6.64 -6.26
N CYS A 58 2.66 7.32 -5.85
CA CYS A 58 3.18 7.22 -4.48
C CYS A 58 3.69 8.57 -3.98
N ALA A 59 3.59 8.79 -2.68
CA ALA A 59 4.25 9.87 -2.01
C ALA A 59 5.77 9.62 -1.94
N GLY A 60 6.55 10.69 -2.01
CA GLY A 60 7.94 10.69 -1.58
C GLY A 60 8.01 10.78 -0.04
N LEU A 61 8.60 11.86 0.48
CA LEU A 61 8.63 12.10 1.93
C LEU A 61 7.33 12.78 2.39
N ASN A 62 6.55 12.11 3.24
CA ASN A 62 5.27 12.64 3.71
C ASN A 62 5.09 12.65 5.24
N TYR A 63 6.14 12.33 6.00
CA TYR A 63 6.10 12.33 7.46
C TYR A 63 7.39 12.91 8.05
N ALA A 64 7.25 13.81 9.02
CA ALA A 64 8.39 14.49 9.63
C ALA A 64 9.30 13.54 10.40
N ALA A 65 8.72 12.63 11.20
CA ALA A 65 9.50 11.69 12.00
C ALA A 65 10.31 10.72 11.14
N HIS A 66 9.79 10.33 9.95
CA HIS A 66 10.56 9.53 9.00
C HIS A 66 11.76 10.31 8.42
N ILE A 67 11.59 11.59 8.11
CA ILE A 67 12.67 12.47 7.63
C ILE A 67 13.75 12.61 8.71
N GLU A 68 13.36 12.85 9.96
CA GLU A 68 14.27 12.95 11.09
C GLU A 68 15.04 11.65 11.34
N TRP A 69 14.35 10.50 11.29
CA TRP A 69 14.98 9.19 11.40
C TRP A 69 16.01 8.97 10.28
N ALA A 70 15.64 9.25 9.03
CA ALA A 70 16.56 9.13 7.89
C ALA A 70 17.77 10.05 8.02
N ASN A 71 17.59 11.28 8.49
CA ASN A 71 18.68 12.22 8.73
C ASN A 71 19.64 11.69 9.80
N ARG A 72 19.14 11.22 10.95
CA ARG A 72 19.96 10.63 12.01
C ARG A 72 20.79 9.45 11.50
N ARG A 73 20.19 8.57 10.69
CA ARG A 73 20.84 7.37 10.17
C ARG A 73 21.91 7.67 9.09
N THR A 74 21.71 8.69 8.28
CA THR A 74 22.60 9.00 7.14
C THR A 74 23.55 10.17 7.38
N GLY A 75 23.43 10.84 8.53
CA GLY A 75 24.13 12.12 8.77
C GLY A 75 23.62 13.25 7.87
N GLY A 76 22.45 13.08 7.28
CA GLY A 76 21.84 14.06 6.37
C GLY A 76 21.16 15.23 7.08
N ASN A 77 20.75 16.22 6.30
CA ASN A 77 20.00 17.39 6.76
C ASN A 77 18.83 17.69 5.79
N ARG A 78 18.04 16.69 5.48
CA ARG A 78 16.84 16.86 4.64
C ARG A 78 15.79 17.64 5.44
N LYS A 79 15.23 18.66 4.82
CA LYS A 79 14.07 19.39 5.36
C LYS A 79 12.77 18.76 4.85
N PRO A 80 11.65 18.94 5.57
CA PRO A 80 10.34 18.65 5.01
C PRO A 80 10.17 19.32 3.65
N PRO A 81 9.57 18.62 2.66
CA PRO A 81 9.37 19.21 1.33
C PRO A 81 8.35 20.35 1.40
N GLU A 82 8.55 21.39 0.59
CA GLU A 82 7.64 22.54 0.49
C GLU A 82 6.37 22.20 -0.31
N LYS A 83 6.40 21.14 -1.11
CA LYS A 83 5.29 20.63 -1.93
C LYS A 83 5.28 19.12 -1.93
N ALA A 84 4.11 18.53 -2.13
CA ALA A 84 3.97 17.09 -2.25
C ALA A 84 4.86 16.55 -3.38
N ASP A 85 5.73 15.59 -3.03
CA ASP A 85 6.55 14.86 -3.98
C ASP A 85 5.78 13.62 -4.44
N ILE A 86 5.51 13.55 -5.74
CA ILE A 86 4.66 12.51 -6.34
C ILE A 86 5.52 11.70 -7.31
N GLY A 87 5.65 10.44 -7.00
CA GLY A 87 6.36 9.46 -7.82
C GLY A 87 5.45 8.35 -8.33
N TYR A 88 6.08 7.37 -8.96
CA TYR A 88 5.42 6.18 -9.49
C TYR A 88 6.05 4.91 -8.94
N ARG A 89 5.25 3.84 -8.92
CA ARG A 89 5.73 2.48 -8.73
C ARG A 89 5.22 1.62 -9.89
N SER A 90 5.88 0.50 -10.08
CA SER A 90 5.54 -0.44 -11.16
C SER A 90 4.57 -1.51 -10.67
N ALA A 91 3.55 -1.81 -11.45
CA ALA A 91 2.54 -2.81 -11.09
C ALA A 91 3.09 -4.25 -11.04
N ASN A 92 4.23 -4.54 -11.70
CA ASN A 92 4.88 -5.85 -11.59
C ASN A 92 5.35 -6.15 -10.16
N ALA A 93 5.64 -5.13 -9.37
CA ALA A 93 6.10 -5.27 -8.00
C ALA A 93 4.98 -5.65 -7.00
N LEU A 94 3.70 -5.57 -7.42
CA LEU A 94 2.56 -5.90 -6.56
C LEU A 94 2.59 -7.37 -6.16
N THR A 95 2.29 -7.62 -4.88
CA THR A 95 2.10 -8.98 -4.35
C THR A 95 0.99 -8.98 -3.30
N ALA A 96 0.31 -10.10 -3.15
CA ALA A 96 -0.84 -10.22 -2.25
C ALA A 96 -0.42 -10.57 -0.82
N THR A 97 -1.34 -10.41 0.12
CA THR A 97 -1.16 -10.95 1.47
C THR A 97 -0.92 -12.46 1.42
N GLY A 98 0.02 -12.95 2.23
CA GLY A 98 0.42 -14.37 2.28
C GLY A 98 1.50 -14.75 1.25
N GLU A 99 1.70 -13.97 0.21
CA GLU A 99 2.78 -14.20 -0.77
C GLU A 99 4.11 -13.62 -0.25
N ALA A 100 5.23 -14.20 -0.71
CA ALA A 100 6.55 -13.81 -0.23
C ALA A 100 7.04 -12.49 -0.84
N ILE A 101 7.63 -11.63 -0.01
CA ILE A 101 8.56 -10.59 -0.45
C ILE A 101 9.87 -11.29 -0.79
N VAL A 102 10.31 -11.22 -2.04
CA VAL A 102 11.53 -11.90 -2.49
C VAL A 102 12.67 -10.90 -2.65
N ILE A 103 13.63 -10.95 -1.74
CA ILE A 103 14.85 -10.14 -1.82
C ILE A 103 15.74 -10.73 -2.93
N PRO A 104 16.13 -9.97 -3.96
CA PRO A 104 17.02 -10.46 -5.01
C PRO A 104 18.34 -10.98 -4.47
N ALA A 105 18.88 -12.02 -5.10
CA ALA A 105 20.12 -12.68 -4.67
C ALA A 105 21.31 -11.71 -4.60
N ASP A 106 21.37 -10.80 -5.57
CA ASP A 106 22.42 -9.77 -5.72
C ASP A 106 22.18 -8.48 -4.93
N SER A 107 21.12 -8.42 -4.09
CA SER A 107 20.86 -7.26 -3.23
C SER A 107 22.03 -7.04 -2.25
N PRO A 108 22.77 -5.94 -2.35
CA PRO A 108 24.00 -5.72 -1.58
C PRO A 108 23.76 -5.09 -0.21
N GLY A 109 22.56 -4.56 0.04
CA GLY A 109 22.30 -3.72 1.19
C GLY A 109 21.07 -4.10 1.99
N PRO A 110 20.75 -3.27 2.98
CA PRO A 110 19.57 -3.51 3.80
C PRO A 110 18.31 -3.32 2.98
N VAL A 111 17.39 -4.28 3.14
CA VAL A 111 16.02 -4.22 2.62
C VAL A 111 15.10 -3.88 3.78
N GLN A 112 14.27 -2.86 3.62
CA GLN A 112 13.43 -2.33 4.70
C GLN A 112 11.98 -2.25 4.27
N PHE A 113 11.08 -2.39 5.25
CA PHE A 113 9.66 -2.13 5.10
C PHE A 113 9.35 -0.63 5.12
N GLU A 114 8.27 -0.25 4.48
CA GLU A 114 7.58 1.04 4.61
C GLU A 114 6.08 0.76 4.58
N GLY A 115 5.47 0.51 5.75
CA GLY A 115 4.03 0.29 5.83
C GLY A 115 3.28 1.59 5.58
N GLU A 116 2.28 1.57 4.70
CA GLU A 116 1.58 2.76 4.22
C GLU A 116 0.06 2.57 4.16
N LEU A 117 -0.67 3.68 4.32
CA LEU A 117 -2.05 3.78 3.88
C LEU A 117 -2.09 4.04 2.37
N VAL A 118 -2.99 3.36 1.67
CA VAL A 118 -3.15 3.46 0.22
C VAL A 118 -4.58 3.86 -0.11
N ALA A 119 -4.78 4.98 -0.81
CA ALA A 119 -6.07 5.37 -1.36
C ALA A 119 -6.30 4.66 -2.70
N VAL A 120 -7.51 4.09 -2.88
CA VAL A 120 -7.95 3.44 -4.11
C VAL A 120 -9.00 4.31 -4.79
N ILE A 121 -8.73 4.72 -6.02
CA ILE A 121 -9.64 5.55 -6.80
C ILE A 121 -10.83 4.71 -7.29
N GLY A 122 -12.02 5.21 -7.10
CA GLY A 122 -13.28 4.54 -7.46
C GLY A 122 -14.00 5.13 -8.66
N LYS A 123 -13.68 6.37 -9.03
CA LYS A 123 -14.35 7.09 -10.13
C LYS A 123 -13.35 7.89 -10.93
N THR A 124 -13.57 7.99 -12.24
CA THR A 124 -12.81 8.90 -13.11
C THR A 124 -12.93 10.33 -12.60
N ALA A 125 -11.78 11.00 -12.43
CA ALA A 125 -11.73 12.35 -11.88
C ALA A 125 -10.61 13.18 -12.49
N ARG A 126 -10.87 14.49 -12.61
CA ARG A 126 -9.92 15.49 -13.10
C ARG A 126 -10.17 16.85 -12.44
N ASN A 127 -9.11 17.62 -12.17
CA ASN A 127 -9.18 18.98 -11.61
C ASN A 127 -9.99 19.09 -10.31
N LEU A 128 -9.85 18.14 -9.40
CA LEU A 128 -10.54 18.21 -8.12
C LEU A 128 -9.88 19.22 -7.18
N SER A 129 -10.70 19.99 -6.48
CA SER A 129 -10.24 20.76 -5.32
C SER A 129 -9.88 19.80 -4.17
N GLU A 130 -9.10 20.25 -3.18
CA GLU A 130 -8.84 19.42 -1.99
C GLU A 130 -10.14 19.07 -1.24
N LYS A 131 -11.10 19.98 -1.21
CA LYS A 131 -12.41 19.76 -0.59
C LYS A 131 -13.17 18.60 -1.23
N ASP A 132 -13.04 18.44 -2.55
CA ASP A 132 -13.77 17.45 -3.34
C ASP A 132 -12.94 16.19 -3.64
N ALA A 133 -11.65 16.20 -3.30
CA ALA A 133 -10.70 15.17 -3.70
C ALA A 133 -11.11 13.75 -3.29
N LEU A 134 -11.69 13.57 -2.10
CA LEU A 134 -12.12 12.26 -1.63
C LEU A 134 -13.39 11.74 -2.32
N SER A 135 -14.11 12.57 -3.08
CA SER A 135 -15.33 12.15 -3.79
C SER A 135 -15.08 11.08 -4.86
N CYS A 136 -13.83 10.96 -5.34
CA CYS A 136 -13.44 9.95 -6.31
C CYS A 136 -12.83 8.69 -5.67
N VAL A 137 -12.64 8.66 -4.34
CA VAL A 137 -12.03 7.53 -3.63
C VAL A 137 -13.08 6.44 -3.36
N LEU A 138 -12.78 5.20 -3.70
CA LEU A 138 -13.58 4.03 -3.33
C LEU A 138 -13.38 3.69 -1.86
N GLY A 139 -12.14 3.71 -1.41
CA GLY A 139 -11.75 3.35 -0.06
C GLY A 139 -10.23 3.27 0.08
N TYR A 140 -9.79 2.62 1.15
CA TYR A 140 -8.38 2.56 1.53
C TYR A 140 -7.95 1.11 1.77
N THR A 141 -6.70 0.83 1.43
CA THR A 141 -6.05 -0.44 1.70
C THR A 141 -4.67 -0.18 2.31
N LEU A 142 -3.92 -1.24 2.61
CA LEU A 142 -2.56 -1.14 3.14
C LEU A 142 -1.55 -1.48 2.06
N GLY A 143 -0.37 -0.89 2.17
CA GLY A 143 0.79 -1.18 1.34
C GLY A 143 2.04 -1.36 2.18
N ASN A 144 3.06 -1.99 1.58
CA ASN A 144 4.40 -2.03 2.12
C ASN A 144 5.39 -1.66 1.00
N ASP A 145 5.88 -0.41 0.99
CA ASP A 145 6.80 0.12 -0.02
C ASP A 145 8.24 -0.37 0.24
N VAL A 146 8.42 -1.71 0.15
CA VAL A 146 9.70 -2.36 0.41
C VAL A 146 10.81 -1.72 -0.42
N SER A 147 11.94 -1.44 0.24
CA SER A 147 13.03 -0.64 -0.31
C SER A 147 14.39 -1.27 -0.05
N GLU A 148 15.16 -1.48 -1.11
CA GLU A 148 16.58 -1.81 -1.00
C GLU A 148 17.38 -0.50 -0.91
N ARG A 149 18.01 -0.26 0.23
CA ARG A 149 18.57 1.06 0.58
C ARG A 149 19.90 1.40 -0.09
N THR A 150 20.66 0.41 -0.53
CA THR A 150 21.89 0.66 -1.29
C THR A 150 21.55 1.07 -2.72
N TRP A 151 20.66 0.34 -3.37
CA TRP A 151 20.18 0.71 -4.70
C TRP A 151 19.42 2.04 -4.69
N GLN A 152 18.70 2.35 -3.61
CA GLN A 152 18.00 3.63 -3.47
C GLN A 152 18.93 4.85 -3.58
N LYS A 153 20.20 4.70 -3.15
CA LYS A 153 21.21 5.76 -3.28
C LYS A 153 21.82 5.83 -4.69
N GLN A 154 21.73 4.76 -5.45
CA GLN A 154 22.36 4.61 -6.76
C GLN A 154 21.38 4.82 -7.91
N ASP A 155 20.13 4.39 -7.75
CA ASP A 155 19.12 4.43 -8.79
C ASP A 155 18.41 5.78 -8.82
N ARG A 156 18.69 6.59 -9.85
CA ARG A 156 18.08 7.92 -10.00
C ARG A 156 16.55 7.88 -9.98
N THR A 157 15.93 6.85 -10.57
CA THR A 157 14.47 6.68 -10.68
C THR A 157 13.91 5.68 -9.69
N LEU A 158 14.74 5.15 -8.79
CA LEU A 158 14.37 4.09 -7.83
C LEU A 158 13.83 2.81 -8.50
N TRP A 159 14.15 2.59 -9.80
CA TRP A 159 13.50 1.54 -10.58
C TRP A 159 13.72 0.16 -9.98
N ARG A 160 14.93 -0.16 -9.57
CA ARG A 160 15.32 -1.43 -8.95
C ARG A 160 15.04 -1.39 -7.43
N ALA A 161 15.48 -0.32 -6.79
CA ALA A 161 15.41 -0.15 -5.34
C ALA A 161 14.00 -0.36 -4.76
N LYS A 162 12.98 0.00 -5.53
CA LYS A 162 11.58 -0.03 -5.08
C LYS A 162 10.63 -0.84 -5.97
N ASN A 163 11.07 -1.40 -7.10
CA ASN A 163 10.15 -2.05 -8.04
C ASN A 163 10.61 -3.46 -8.47
N CYS A 164 11.47 -4.12 -7.69
CA CYS A 164 11.66 -5.56 -7.85
C CYS A 164 10.32 -6.29 -7.66
N ASP A 165 10.13 -7.39 -8.35
CA ASP A 165 8.96 -8.24 -8.19
C ASP A 165 8.73 -8.52 -6.69
N SER A 166 7.48 -8.48 -6.25
CA SER A 166 7.04 -8.64 -4.87
C SER A 166 7.37 -7.52 -3.87
N PHE A 167 8.04 -6.44 -4.29
CA PHE A 167 8.40 -5.33 -3.38
C PHE A 167 7.24 -4.40 -3.03
N LYS A 168 6.04 -4.64 -3.56
CA LYS A 168 4.84 -3.84 -3.27
C LYS A 168 3.68 -4.72 -2.78
N PRO A 169 3.82 -5.36 -1.60
CA PRO A 169 2.65 -5.96 -0.96
C PRO A 169 1.53 -4.94 -0.85
N MET A 170 0.31 -5.30 -1.29
CA MET A 170 -0.88 -4.45 -1.19
C MET A 170 -2.11 -5.27 -0.85
N GLY A 171 -2.86 -4.83 0.16
CA GLY A 171 -4.07 -5.48 0.63
C GLY A 171 -4.28 -5.39 2.15
N PRO A 172 -4.99 -6.34 2.78
CA PRO A 172 -5.71 -7.44 2.14
C PRO A 172 -7.01 -7.01 1.48
N PHE A 173 -7.68 -5.95 1.99
CA PHE A 173 -9.01 -5.52 1.57
C PHE A 173 -9.04 -4.01 1.31
N ILE A 174 -10.05 -3.54 0.59
CA ILE A 174 -10.38 -2.12 0.46
C ILE A 174 -11.50 -1.81 1.45
N ALA A 175 -11.22 -1.01 2.48
CA ALA A 175 -12.22 -0.53 3.43
C ALA A 175 -12.82 0.80 2.98
N THR A 176 -14.15 0.88 2.97
CA THR A 176 -14.89 2.09 2.60
C THR A 176 -15.48 2.77 3.82
N GLY A 177 -15.72 4.09 3.73
CA GLY A 177 -16.39 4.85 4.78
C GLY A 177 -15.51 5.11 6.01
N ILE A 178 -14.20 5.06 5.85
CA ILE A 178 -13.22 5.41 6.90
C ILE A 178 -12.59 6.77 6.57
N ASP A 179 -12.22 7.53 7.61
CA ASP A 179 -11.54 8.82 7.48
C ASP A 179 -10.02 8.57 7.39
N PRO A 180 -9.37 8.86 6.24
CA PRO A 180 -7.96 8.58 6.05
C PRO A 180 -7.03 9.34 6.99
N MET A 181 -7.51 10.40 7.63
CA MET A 181 -6.72 11.24 8.53
C MET A 181 -6.90 10.88 10.02
N LYS A 182 -7.61 9.77 10.33
CA LYS A 182 -7.89 9.34 11.72
C LYS A 182 -7.56 7.88 11.96
N LEU A 183 -6.56 7.36 11.25
CA LEU A 183 -6.18 5.95 11.34
C LEU A 183 -4.85 5.81 12.05
N THR A 184 -4.66 4.66 12.69
CA THR A 184 -3.35 4.23 13.19
C THR A 184 -2.90 3.05 12.35
N VAL A 185 -1.68 3.13 11.83
CA VAL A 185 -1.00 2.06 11.10
C VAL A 185 0.08 1.49 12.00
N THR A 186 0.04 0.19 12.22
CA THR A 186 1.05 -0.53 13.02
C THR A 186 1.81 -1.49 12.11
N ILE A 187 3.12 -1.49 12.20
CA ILE A 187 3.99 -2.42 11.50
C ILE A 187 4.62 -3.37 12.51
N LYS A 188 4.57 -4.67 12.22
CA LYS A 188 5.25 -5.70 13.02
C LYS A 188 6.22 -6.48 12.17
N VAL A 189 7.35 -6.85 12.78
CA VAL A 189 8.30 -7.80 12.23
C VAL A 189 8.45 -8.93 13.23
N ASN A 190 8.17 -10.17 12.80
CA ASN A 190 8.17 -11.37 13.63
C ASN A 190 7.31 -11.24 14.91
N GLY A 191 6.16 -10.56 14.78
CA GLY A 191 5.22 -10.32 15.88
C GLY A 191 5.57 -9.15 16.81
N ALA A 192 6.81 -8.63 16.78
CA ALA A 192 7.20 -7.44 17.54
C ALA A 192 6.81 -6.16 16.78
N THR A 193 6.25 -5.18 17.49
CA THR A 193 5.94 -3.86 16.91
C THR A 193 7.24 -3.15 16.56
N ALA A 194 7.43 -2.88 15.29
CA ALA A 194 8.58 -2.17 14.73
C ALA A 194 8.30 -0.66 14.55
N ALA A 195 7.08 -0.32 14.16
CA ALA A 195 6.62 1.07 14.05
C ALA A 195 5.11 1.16 14.28
N GLU A 196 4.66 2.31 14.77
CA GLU A 196 3.25 2.66 14.88
C GLU A 196 3.08 4.17 14.70
N TYR A 197 2.13 4.59 13.89
CA TYR A 197 1.94 6.00 13.61
C TYR A 197 0.51 6.35 13.25
N GLY A 198 0.13 7.61 13.51
CA GLY A 198 -1.15 8.19 13.11
C GLY A 198 -1.08 8.79 11.71
N THR A 199 -2.11 8.56 10.91
CA THR A 199 -2.21 9.16 9.56
C THR A 199 -2.47 10.67 9.60
N ASP A 200 -2.88 11.21 10.74
CA ASP A 200 -2.98 12.65 11.01
C ASP A 200 -1.62 13.38 11.01
N LYS A 201 -0.51 12.64 11.02
CA LYS A 201 0.87 13.18 10.98
C LYS A 201 1.40 13.39 9.57
N MET A 202 0.62 13.09 8.53
CA MET A 202 1.00 13.39 7.15
C MET A 202 1.30 14.89 6.98
N LEU A 203 2.40 15.21 6.31
CA LEU A 203 2.75 16.58 5.90
C LEU A 203 1.75 17.11 4.87
N PHE A 204 1.33 16.25 3.95
CA PHE A 204 0.32 16.52 2.94
C PHE A 204 -0.76 15.43 3.01
N SER A 205 -2.00 15.84 3.18
CA SER A 205 -3.13 14.94 3.34
C SER A 205 -3.41 14.12 2.08
N ALA A 206 -4.22 13.05 2.22
CA ALA A 206 -4.73 12.29 1.07
C ALA A 206 -5.48 13.20 0.08
N GLN A 207 -6.25 14.17 0.59
CA GLN A 207 -6.96 15.17 -0.21
C GLN A 207 -5.99 15.99 -1.05
N HIS A 208 -4.88 16.44 -0.44
CA HIS A 208 -3.86 17.23 -1.12
C HIS A 208 -3.22 16.44 -2.26
N TYR A 209 -2.75 15.19 -2.01
CA TYR A 209 -2.16 14.34 -3.04
C TYR A 209 -3.11 14.11 -4.21
N ILE A 210 -4.35 13.71 -3.96
CA ILE A 210 -5.35 13.44 -5.00
C ILE A 210 -5.66 14.70 -5.79
N SER A 211 -5.84 15.85 -5.11
CA SER A 211 -6.05 17.14 -5.77
C SER A 211 -4.88 17.48 -6.70
N GLN A 212 -3.63 17.41 -6.20
CA GLN A 212 -2.45 17.73 -7.00
C GLN A 212 -2.30 16.81 -8.22
N ILE A 213 -2.47 15.49 -8.06
CA ILE A 213 -2.41 14.54 -9.17
C ILE A 213 -3.48 14.86 -10.20
N SER A 214 -4.72 15.09 -9.75
CA SER A 214 -5.87 15.30 -10.64
C SER A 214 -5.78 16.57 -11.48
N LYS A 215 -4.95 17.54 -11.12
CA LYS A 215 -4.69 18.75 -11.94
C LYS A 215 -4.04 18.41 -13.28
N TYR A 216 -3.15 17.45 -13.29
CA TYR A 216 -2.32 17.12 -14.45
C TYR A 216 -2.71 15.80 -15.10
N MET A 217 -3.27 14.88 -14.35
CA MET A 217 -3.59 13.52 -14.78
C MET A 217 -5.04 13.19 -14.50
N THR A 218 -5.70 12.51 -15.42
CA THR A 218 -7.04 11.96 -15.19
C THR A 218 -6.90 10.69 -14.38
N LEU A 219 -7.41 10.72 -13.14
CA LEU A 219 -7.49 9.54 -12.29
C LEU A 219 -8.54 8.58 -12.84
N GLN A 220 -8.26 7.29 -12.78
CA GLN A 220 -9.15 6.23 -13.26
C GLN A 220 -9.54 5.28 -12.11
N PRO A 221 -10.72 4.63 -12.19
CA PRO A 221 -11.09 3.60 -11.24
C PRO A 221 -10.02 2.49 -11.17
N GLY A 222 -9.61 2.16 -9.96
CA GLY A 222 -8.55 1.19 -9.70
C GLY A 222 -7.15 1.79 -9.58
N ASP A 223 -6.92 3.05 -9.98
CA ASP A 223 -5.65 3.75 -9.68
C ASP A 223 -5.43 3.82 -8.18
N VAL A 224 -4.17 3.81 -7.75
CA VAL A 224 -3.80 3.87 -6.34
C VAL A 224 -2.88 5.04 -6.04
N VAL A 225 -3.03 5.60 -4.84
CA VAL A 225 -2.14 6.64 -4.30
C VAL A 225 -1.62 6.16 -2.95
N TRP A 226 -0.35 5.81 -2.88
CA TRP A 226 0.34 5.43 -1.66
C TRP A 226 0.79 6.68 -0.93
N LEU A 227 0.52 6.78 0.38
CA LEU A 227 0.55 8.05 1.11
C LEU A 227 1.79 8.23 1.99
N GLY A 228 2.76 7.32 1.89
CA GLY A 228 4.01 7.37 2.65
C GLY A 228 3.94 6.69 4.01
N THR A 229 5.11 6.46 4.60
CA THR A 229 5.31 5.84 5.91
C THR A 229 5.89 6.82 6.92
N ASP A 230 5.72 6.56 8.21
CA ASP A 230 6.30 7.35 9.30
C ASP A 230 7.27 6.52 10.16
N GLY A 231 8.14 7.23 10.86
CA GLY A 231 9.06 6.67 11.84
C GLY A 231 10.20 5.84 11.26
N ALA A 232 10.71 4.94 12.09
CA ALA A 232 11.79 4.03 11.73
C ALA A 232 11.30 2.91 10.79
N THR A 233 12.18 2.46 9.91
CA THR A 233 11.94 1.31 9.02
C THR A 233 12.87 0.13 9.38
N GLU A 234 13.21 0.02 10.66
CA GLU A 234 14.00 -1.05 11.26
C GLU A 234 13.12 -2.02 12.04
N PRO A 235 13.54 -3.29 12.17
CA PRO A 235 14.79 -3.90 11.69
C PRO A 235 14.82 -4.10 10.16
N ASP A 236 16.03 -4.26 9.61
CA ASP A 236 16.21 -4.69 8.22
C ASP A 236 15.62 -6.09 8.02
N LEU A 237 14.89 -6.28 6.92
CA LEU A 237 14.23 -7.54 6.59
C LEU A 237 15.24 -8.60 6.13
N LYS A 238 15.06 -9.82 6.61
CA LYS A 238 15.92 -10.97 6.33
C LYS A 238 15.10 -12.17 5.84
N ASP A 239 15.78 -13.12 5.25
CA ASP A 239 15.19 -14.42 4.90
C ASP A 239 14.56 -15.08 6.14
N GLY A 240 13.32 -15.54 6.02
CA GLY A 240 12.54 -16.14 7.09
C GLY A 240 11.73 -15.16 7.95
N ASP A 241 11.93 -13.85 7.81
CA ASP A 241 11.11 -12.87 8.54
C ASP A 241 9.65 -12.88 8.06
N ILE A 242 8.79 -12.38 8.93
CA ILE A 242 7.39 -12.09 8.63
C ILE A 242 7.14 -10.62 8.94
N VAL A 243 6.70 -9.87 7.94
CA VAL A 243 6.29 -8.47 8.10
C VAL A 243 4.77 -8.34 8.00
N GLU A 244 4.19 -7.55 8.88
CA GLU A 244 2.76 -7.27 8.93
C GLU A 244 2.54 -5.76 8.96
N VAL A 245 1.66 -5.27 8.08
CA VAL A 245 1.12 -3.91 8.14
C VAL A 245 -0.34 -4.03 8.55
N ILE A 246 -0.72 -3.34 9.62
CA ILE A 246 -1.98 -3.56 10.33
C ILE A 246 -2.75 -2.25 10.45
N GLN A 247 -4.03 -2.29 10.11
CA GLN A 247 -5.01 -1.26 10.42
C GLN A 247 -6.36 -1.95 10.72
N LYS A 248 -6.97 -1.63 11.86
CA LYS A 248 -8.13 -2.37 12.43
C LYS A 248 -9.34 -2.47 11.49
N ASP A 249 -9.62 -1.39 10.72
CA ASP A 249 -10.79 -1.32 9.83
C ASP A 249 -10.51 -1.95 8.46
N ILE A 250 -9.23 -2.11 8.08
CA ILE A 250 -8.80 -2.70 6.81
C ILE A 250 -8.47 -4.19 7.02
N GLY A 251 -7.57 -4.48 7.96
CA GLY A 251 -7.12 -5.85 8.23
C GLY A 251 -5.60 -5.91 8.41
N VAL A 252 -5.04 -7.07 8.09
CA VAL A 252 -3.61 -7.37 8.22
C VAL A 252 -3.04 -7.77 6.86
N LEU A 253 -2.15 -6.95 6.34
CA LEU A 253 -1.30 -7.29 5.19
C LEU A 253 -0.07 -8.01 5.72
N ARG A 254 0.02 -9.32 5.53
CA ARG A 254 1.04 -10.17 6.11
C ARG A 254 1.82 -10.89 5.02
N ASN A 255 3.15 -10.72 5.03
CA ASN A 255 4.01 -11.30 4.01
C ASN A 255 5.26 -11.94 4.64
N PRO A 256 5.56 -13.21 4.31
CA PRO A 256 6.85 -13.79 4.63
C PRO A 256 7.94 -13.17 3.73
N VAL A 257 9.16 -13.10 4.23
CA VAL A 257 10.31 -12.61 3.49
C VAL A 257 11.19 -13.80 3.08
N LYS A 258 11.64 -13.81 1.84
CA LYS A 258 12.58 -14.81 1.31
C LYS A 258 13.72 -14.11 0.58
N ARG A 259 14.91 -14.67 0.63
CA ARG A 259 16.00 -14.26 -0.26
C ARG A 259 16.09 -15.26 -1.41
N ALA A 260 16.14 -14.75 -2.63
CA ALA A 260 16.38 -15.58 -3.81
C ALA A 260 17.75 -16.26 -3.70
N ARG A 261 17.85 -17.47 -4.24
CA ARG A 261 19.14 -18.15 -4.42
C ARG A 261 19.79 -17.65 -5.70
N ALA A 262 21.12 -17.53 -5.68
CA ALA A 262 21.90 -17.21 -6.87
C ALA A 262 21.87 -18.36 -7.87
#